data_fddc037926087459175443c590d2d760
#
_entry.id   fddc037926087459175443c590d2d760
#
_cell.length_a   1.000
_cell.length_b   1.000
_cell.length_c   1.000
_cell.angle_alpha   90.00
_cell.angle_beta   90.00
_cell.angle_gamma   90.00
#
_symmetry.space_group_name_H-M   'P 1'
#
loop_
_entity.id
_entity.type
_entity.pdbx_description
1 polymer ?
#
loop_
_entity_poly.entity_id
_entity_poly.type
_entity_poly.pdbx_seq_one_letter_code
_entity_poly.pdbx_strand_id
1 'polypeptide(L)'
;MSETKSNASKIEEGRGKGSGASYKPWIQTREISSCGTCSNPKDWKTGRTVELLSQGEAYFWHILRWDDNILDIREQYPLDLELTNEICDDRCCKHPGGRNCYMTTDFYVIYKDESEKAFSVKTSKKLLNKKRTKEKLDIERCYWEKFRHVPYEIVFKEDMNVVFAENIRIVSKFYDASSVFDKMSMLKHMIATKRIQVDMESEPLDFPYLLEQYREALPEVKGGASVCQTHSA
;
A
#
# COMPACT_ATOMS: atom_id res chain seq x y z
N MET A 1 24.95 7.91 2.78
CA MET A 1 24.81 6.58 2.15
C MET A 1 23.83 5.81 3.00
N SER A 2 22.72 5.33 2.45
CA SER A 2 21.79 4.47 3.19
C SER A 2 22.46 3.10 3.34
N GLU A 3 22.75 2.66 4.55
CA GLU A 3 23.27 1.31 4.79
C GLU A 3 22.15 0.30 4.59
N THR A 4 22.23 -0.48 3.53
CA THR A 4 21.36 -1.62 3.33
C THR A 4 21.69 -2.67 4.38
N LYS A 5 20.74 -2.99 5.27
CA LYS A 5 20.90 -3.98 6.32
C LYS A 5 21.15 -5.38 5.76
N SER A 6 21.94 -6.18 6.46
CA SER A 6 22.16 -7.58 6.11
C SER A 6 20.86 -8.41 6.28
N ASN A 7 20.77 -9.54 5.56
CA ASN A 7 19.62 -10.46 5.72
C ASN A 7 19.46 -10.96 7.16
N ALA A 8 20.57 -11.27 7.84
CA ALA A 8 20.54 -11.69 9.24
C ALA A 8 19.89 -10.64 10.14
N SER A 9 20.29 -9.36 10.00
CA SER A 9 19.68 -8.25 10.74
C SER A 9 18.19 -8.08 10.44
N LYS A 10 17.78 -8.22 9.16
CA LYS A 10 16.37 -8.15 8.78
C LYS A 10 15.53 -9.27 9.39
N ILE A 11 16.06 -10.50 9.43
CA ILE A 11 15.41 -11.65 10.03
C ILE A 11 15.26 -11.44 11.55
N GLU A 12 16.31 -10.96 12.22
CA GLU A 12 16.30 -10.65 13.65
C GLU A 12 15.27 -9.57 14.00
N GLU A 13 15.11 -8.56 13.14
CA GLU A 13 14.06 -7.54 13.27
C GLU A 13 12.65 -8.09 13.05
N GLY A 14 12.51 -9.32 12.60
CA GLY A 14 11.23 -9.94 12.26
C GLY A 14 10.61 -9.43 10.97
N ARG A 15 11.42 -8.97 10.00
CA ARG A 15 10.92 -8.52 8.72
C ARG A 15 10.33 -9.66 7.89
N GLY A 16 9.28 -9.37 7.13
CA GLY A 16 8.48 -10.36 6.41
C GLY A 16 7.53 -11.15 7.31
N LYS A 17 7.49 -10.84 8.62
CA LYS A 17 6.66 -11.54 9.60
C LYS A 17 5.57 -10.63 10.18
N GLY A 18 4.58 -11.27 10.83
CA GLY A 18 3.44 -10.58 11.41
C GLY A 18 2.27 -10.44 10.44
N SER A 19 1.22 -9.77 10.90
CA SER A 19 0.00 -9.47 10.14
C SER A 19 -0.61 -8.16 10.63
N GLY A 20 -1.41 -7.51 9.82
CA GLY A 20 -2.09 -6.26 10.17
C GLY A 20 -1.11 -5.22 10.74
N ALA A 21 -1.38 -4.75 11.96
CA ALA A 21 -0.55 -3.74 12.64
C ALA A 21 0.88 -4.22 12.96
N SER A 22 1.09 -5.53 13.12
CA SER A 22 2.39 -6.12 13.49
C SER A 22 3.27 -6.47 12.30
N TYR A 23 2.76 -6.42 11.07
CA TYR A 23 3.53 -6.77 9.88
C TYR A 23 4.71 -5.81 9.69
N LYS A 24 5.87 -6.36 9.33
CA LYS A 24 7.10 -5.62 9.04
C LYS A 24 7.59 -5.94 7.63
N PRO A 25 7.60 -4.98 6.69
CA PRO A 25 8.05 -5.23 5.32
C PRO A 25 9.54 -5.55 5.26
N TRP A 26 9.94 -6.35 4.25
CA TRP A 26 11.33 -6.73 4.05
C TRP A 26 12.23 -5.57 3.64
N ILE A 27 11.71 -4.68 2.79
CA ILE A 27 12.41 -3.49 2.32
C ILE A 27 11.71 -2.26 2.90
N GLN A 28 12.51 -1.32 3.40
CA GLN A 28 12.04 -0.03 3.92
C GLN A 28 12.53 1.11 3.03
N THR A 29 11.73 2.14 2.85
CA THR A 29 12.03 3.28 1.97
C THR A 29 13.37 3.93 2.27
N ARG A 30 13.76 4.01 3.55
CA ARG A 30 15.05 4.57 3.99
C ARG A 30 16.28 3.78 3.52
N GLU A 31 16.10 2.54 3.08
CA GLU A 31 17.20 1.66 2.64
C GLU A 31 17.46 1.75 1.14
N ILE A 32 16.61 2.47 0.42
CA ILE A 32 16.69 2.58 -1.03
C ILE A 32 17.07 4.01 -1.42
N SER A 33 18.18 4.14 -2.15
CA SER A 33 18.48 5.34 -2.92
C SER A 33 17.73 5.26 -4.25
N SER A 34 16.40 5.48 -4.23
CA SER A 34 15.60 5.31 -5.43
C SER A 34 15.50 6.59 -6.26
N CYS A 35 15.43 6.43 -7.59
CA CYS A 35 15.04 7.48 -8.52
C CYS A 35 13.52 7.73 -8.53
N GLY A 36 12.75 7.05 -7.67
CA GLY A 36 11.29 7.13 -7.61
C GLY A 36 10.77 7.88 -6.39
N THR A 37 9.51 8.30 -6.45
CA THR A 37 8.82 8.91 -5.31
C THR A 37 8.38 7.82 -4.36
N CYS A 38 9.15 7.61 -3.28
CA CYS A 38 8.77 6.75 -2.16
C CYS A 38 7.79 7.47 -1.25
N SER A 39 6.94 6.73 -0.56
CA SER A 39 6.02 7.30 0.44
C SER A 39 5.76 6.34 1.60
N ASN A 40 5.45 6.91 2.76
CA ASN A 40 5.21 6.18 4.00
C ASN A 40 3.85 6.60 4.60
N PRO A 41 2.72 6.29 3.95
CA PRO A 41 1.42 6.62 4.52
C PRO A 41 1.14 5.79 5.78
N LYS A 42 0.36 6.38 6.68
CA LYS A 42 -0.23 5.63 7.78
C LYS A 42 -1.46 4.89 7.28
N ASP A 43 -1.48 3.59 7.47
CA ASP A 43 -2.65 2.77 7.17
C ASP A 43 -3.80 3.14 8.13
N TRP A 44 -4.88 3.64 7.60
CA TRP A 44 -6.01 4.12 8.40
C TRP A 44 -6.81 3.01 9.09
N LYS A 45 -6.67 1.75 8.67
CA LYS A 45 -7.33 0.61 9.33
C LYS A 45 -6.47 -0.04 10.42
N THR A 46 -5.15 -0.11 10.23
CA THR A 46 -4.23 -0.79 11.17
C THR A 46 -3.38 0.16 12.00
N GLY A 47 -3.29 1.44 11.61
CA GLY A 47 -2.41 2.44 12.24
C GLY A 47 -0.91 2.26 11.93
N ARG A 48 -0.53 1.24 11.15
CA ARG A 48 0.85 0.94 10.76
C ARG A 48 1.35 1.91 9.69
N THR A 49 2.64 2.25 9.73
CA THR A 49 3.31 2.91 8.60
C THR A 49 3.59 1.90 7.50
N VAL A 50 3.25 2.23 6.26
CA VAL A 50 3.41 1.37 5.08
C VAL A 50 4.60 1.86 4.26
N GLU A 51 5.39 0.94 3.70
CA GLU A 51 6.60 1.21 2.95
C GLU A 51 6.35 1.06 1.44
N LEU A 52 6.11 2.15 0.74
CA LEU A 52 5.80 2.18 -0.68
C LEU A 52 6.97 2.77 -1.46
N LEU A 53 7.56 1.98 -2.37
CA LEU A 53 8.82 2.30 -3.02
C LEU A 53 8.65 3.04 -4.35
N SER A 54 7.41 3.20 -4.79
CA SER A 54 7.09 3.93 -6.01
C SER A 54 5.71 4.59 -5.94
N GLN A 55 5.50 5.59 -6.78
CA GLN A 55 4.17 6.22 -6.91
C GLN A 55 3.09 5.22 -7.41
N GLY A 56 3.46 4.26 -8.28
CA GLY A 56 2.54 3.21 -8.71
C GLY A 56 2.07 2.33 -7.55
N GLU A 57 3.01 1.92 -6.67
CA GLU A 57 2.66 1.20 -5.45
C GLU A 57 1.77 2.04 -4.52
N ALA A 58 2.03 3.35 -4.41
CA ALA A 58 1.22 4.24 -3.58
C ALA A 58 -0.25 4.31 -4.09
N TYR A 59 -0.45 4.47 -5.39
CA TYR A 59 -1.79 4.48 -5.96
C TYR A 59 -2.50 3.13 -5.77
N PHE A 60 -1.82 2.04 -6.09
CA PHE A 60 -2.40 0.71 -5.98
C PHE A 60 -2.72 0.34 -4.53
N TRP A 61 -1.86 0.70 -3.58
CA TRP A 61 -2.12 0.48 -2.16
C TRP A 61 -3.36 1.21 -1.67
N HIS A 62 -3.59 2.48 -2.08
CA HIS A 62 -4.81 3.20 -1.72
C HIS A 62 -6.05 2.50 -2.26
N ILE A 63 -6.02 2.04 -3.53
CA ILE A 63 -7.12 1.31 -4.15
C ILE A 63 -7.39 0.00 -3.41
N LEU A 64 -6.36 -0.81 -3.13
CA LEU A 64 -6.50 -2.04 -2.36
C LEU A 64 -7.07 -1.77 -0.98
N ARG A 65 -6.54 -0.77 -0.27
CA ARG A 65 -6.95 -0.49 1.11
C ARG A 65 -8.37 0.06 1.22
N TRP A 66 -8.89 0.63 0.15
CA TRP A 66 -10.28 1.08 0.06
C TRP A 66 -11.28 -0.07 -0.02
N ASP A 67 -10.89 -1.23 -0.51
CA ASP A 67 -11.74 -2.42 -0.52
C ASP A 67 -11.93 -2.94 0.92
N ASP A 68 -13.20 -3.05 1.33
CA ASP A 68 -13.56 -3.55 2.65
C ASP A 68 -13.49 -5.08 2.75
N ASN A 69 -13.39 -5.79 1.63
CA ASN A 69 -13.18 -7.23 1.61
C ASN A 69 -11.73 -7.63 1.91
N ILE A 70 -10.80 -6.68 1.84
CA ILE A 70 -9.40 -6.95 2.16
C ILE A 70 -9.18 -6.91 3.68
N LEU A 71 -8.71 -8.03 4.20
CA LEU A 71 -8.36 -8.22 5.61
C LEU A 71 -6.94 -7.71 5.91
N ASP A 72 -5.94 -8.12 5.12
CA ASP A 72 -4.53 -7.78 5.35
C ASP A 72 -3.82 -7.45 4.03
N ILE A 73 -2.92 -6.47 4.07
CA ILE A 73 -2.04 -6.09 2.97
C ILE A 73 -0.62 -6.08 3.48
N ARG A 74 0.24 -6.88 2.86
CA ARG A 74 1.65 -7.03 3.20
C ARG A 74 2.50 -6.56 2.03
N GLU A 75 2.99 -5.33 2.13
CA GLU A 75 3.88 -4.77 1.12
C GLU A 75 5.30 -5.31 1.25
N GLN A 76 6.06 -5.34 0.17
CA GLN A 76 7.44 -5.80 0.11
C GLN A 76 7.61 -7.17 0.78
N TYR A 77 6.71 -8.10 0.46
CA TYR A 77 6.67 -9.43 1.05
C TYR A 77 7.85 -10.28 0.55
N PRO A 78 8.73 -10.79 1.43
CA PRO A 78 9.87 -11.58 1.02
C PRO A 78 9.44 -12.95 0.54
N LEU A 79 9.99 -13.37 -0.60
CA LEU A 79 9.84 -14.71 -1.11
C LEU A 79 10.86 -15.63 -0.44
N ASP A 80 10.52 -16.91 -0.28
CA ASP A 80 11.44 -17.90 0.26
C ASP A 80 12.72 -17.98 -0.59
N LEU A 81 13.87 -17.88 0.07
CA LEU A 81 15.17 -17.78 -0.60
C LEU A 81 15.58 -19.08 -1.28
N GLU A 82 15.35 -20.22 -0.62
CA GLU A 82 15.72 -21.52 -1.15
C GLU A 82 14.87 -21.85 -2.36
N LEU A 83 13.55 -21.65 -2.24
CA LEU A 83 12.61 -21.89 -3.32
C LEU A 83 12.84 -20.98 -4.53
N THR A 84 13.17 -19.69 -4.31
CA THR A 84 13.47 -18.79 -5.44
C THR A 84 14.78 -19.15 -6.12
N ASN A 85 15.78 -19.69 -5.39
CA ASN A 85 16.99 -20.24 -5.99
C ASN A 85 16.71 -21.51 -6.81
N GLU A 86 15.89 -22.41 -6.29
CA GLU A 86 15.45 -23.64 -7.00
C GLU A 86 14.74 -23.28 -8.32
N ILE A 87 13.77 -22.36 -8.27
CA ILE A 87 13.08 -21.85 -9.46
C ILE A 87 14.07 -21.29 -10.49
N CYS A 88 15.10 -20.57 -10.04
CA CYS A 88 16.11 -20.02 -10.94
C CYS A 88 17.00 -21.10 -11.58
N ASP A 89 17.38 -22.11 -10.81
CA ASP A 89 18.17 -23.24 -11.31
C ASP A 89 17.38 -24.05 -12.34
N ASP A 90 16.13 -24.38 -12.07
CA ASP A 90 15.23 -25.09 -12.99
C ASP A 90 15.00 -24.32 -14.31
N ARG A 91 14.98 -23.01 -14.25
CA ARG A 91 14.81 -22.12 -15.41
C ARG A 91 16.11 -21.73 -16.09
N CYS A 92 17.24 -22.20 -15.61
CA CYS A 92 18.56 -21.83 -16.09
C CYS A 92 18.77 -20.30 -16.12
N CYS A 93 18.26 -19.57 -15.13
CA CYS A 93 18.38 -18.11 -15.03
C CYS A 93 19.13 -17.69 -13.77
N LYS A 94 19.76 -16.51 -13.82
CA LYS A 94 20.45 -15.97 -12.64
C LYS A 94 19.44 -15.42 -11.62
N HIS A 95 19.61 -15.80 -10.35
CA HIS A 95 18.82 -15.22 -9.27
C HIS A 95 18.99 -13.68 -9.24
N PRO A 96 17.88 -12.92 -9.15
CA PRO A 96 17.94 -11.46 -9.02
C PRO A 96 18.67 -11.03 -7.74
N GLY A 97 19.75 -10.23 -7.92
CA GLY A 97 20.60 -9.81 -6.80
C GLY A 97 21.58 -10.85 -6.27
N GLY A 98 21.59 -12.08 -6.83
CA GLY A 98 22.42 -13.19 -6.40
C GLY A 98 21.76 -14.14 -5.41
N ARG A 99 22.34 -15.33 -5.19
CA ARG A 99 21.74 -16.44 -4.44
C ARG A 99 21.39 -16.13 -2.96
N ASN A 100 22.02 -15.12 -2.39
CA ASN A 100 21.77 -14.69 -1.01
C ASN A 100 20.84 -13.46 -0.93
N CYS A 101 20.23 -13.04 -2.04
CA CYS A 101 19.33 -11.89 -2.06
C CYS A 101 17.88 -12.34 -2.06
N TYR A 102 17.11 -11.93 -1.06
CA TYR A 102 15.66 -12.17 -1.05
C TYR A 102 14.99 -11.35 -2.14
N MET A 103 14.20 -12.00 -2.98
CA MET A 103 13.23 -11.32 -3.82
C MET A 103 12.03 -10.90 -2.97
N THR A 104 11.35 -9.82 -3.37
CA THR A 104 10.10 -9.40 -2.75
C THR A 104 9.01 -9.27 -3.81
N THR A 105 7.79 -9.55 -3.42
CA THR A 105 6.58 -9.18 -4.17
C THR A 105 6.04 -7.88 -3.61
N ASP A 106 5.58 -6.99 -4.49
CA ASP A 106 5.18 -5.64 -4.08
C ASP A 106 4.03 -5.67 -3.09
N PHE A 107 3.00 -6.53 -3.30
CA PHE A 107 1.90 -6.74 -2.36
C PHE A 107 1.46 -8.20 -2.30
N TYR A 108 1.28 -8.71 -1.08
CA TYR A 108 0.58 -9.94 -0.77
C TYR A 108 -0.67 -9.60 0.04
N VAL A 109 -1.83 -9.99 -0.47
CA VAL A 109 -3.14 -9.57 0.01
C VAL A 109 -3.93 -10.78 0.48
N ILE A 110 -4.55 -10.64 1.63
CA ILE A 110 -5.44 -11.65 2.23
C ILE A 110 -6.84 -11.02 2.34
N TYR A 111 -7.83 -11.72 1.82
CA TYR A 111 -9.22 -11.29 1.84
C TYR A 111 -9.98 -11.87 3.05
N LYS A 112 -11.15 -11.34 3.34
CA LYS A 112 -12.00 -11.78 4.48
C LYS A 112 -12.53 -13.21 4.32
N ASP A 113 -12.64 -13.69 3.10
CA ASP A 113 -13.02 -15.07 2.76
C ASP A 113 -11.82 -16.04 2.80
N GLU A 114 -10.69 -15.58 3.35
CA GLU A 114 -9.43 -16.31 3.44
C GLU A 114 -8.74 -16.55 2.09
N SER A 115 -9.29 -16.07 0.99
CA SER A 115 -8.58 -16.10 -0.29
C SER A 115 -7.37 -15.17 -0.27
N GLU A 116 -6.38 -15.50 -1.08
CA GLU A 116 -5.10 -14.80 -1.13
C GLU A 116 -4.80 -14.37 -2.57
N LYS A 117 -4.07 -13.26 -2.72
CA LYS A 117 -3.58 -12.83 -4.03
C LYS A 117 -2.27 -12.05 -3.90
N ALA A 118 -1.37 -12.26 -4.83
CA ALA A 118 -0.10 -11.53 -4.90
C ALA A 118 -0.06 -10.61 -6.11
N PHE A 119 0.58 -9.43 -5.93
CA PHE A 119 0.64 -8.42 -6.98
C PHE A 119 2.04 -7.84 -7.12
N SER A 120 2.48 -7.67 -8.37
CA SER A 120 3.63 -6.83 -8.70
C SER A 120 3.18 -5.59 -9.47
N VAL A 121 3.64 -4.43 -9.03
CA VAL A 121 3.32 -3.14 -9.65
C VAL A 121 4.45 -2.70 -10.57
N LYS A 122 4.11 -2.33 -11.78
CA LYS A 122 5.06 -1.79 -12.76
C LYS A 122 4.56 -0.48 -13.35
N THR A 123 5.49 0.38 -13.71
CA THR A 123 5.14 1.71 -14.24
C THR A 123 4.43 1.60 -15.58
N SER A 124 4.88 0.69 -16.46
CA SER A 124 4.38 0.57 -17.84
C SER A 124 4.57 -0.83 -18.37
N LYS A 125 3.68 -1.27 -19.26
CA LYS A 125 3.76 -2.53 -20.01
C LYS A 125 5.05 -2.63 -20.84
N LYS A 126 5.61 -1.50 -21.25
CA LYS A 126 6.90 -1.44 -21.97
C LYS A 126 8.04 -2.09 -21.20
N LEU A 127 7.96 -2.16 -19.87
CA LEU A 127 8.97 -2.83 -19.04
C LEU A 127 9.02 -4.34 -19.28
N LEU A 128 7.94 -4.97 -19.77
CA LEU A 128 7.92 -6.39 -20.14
C LEU A 128 8.82 -6.71 -21.33
N ASN A 129 9.21 -5.72 -22.14
CA ASN A 129 10.16 -5.90 -23.23
C ASN A 129 11.61 -6.07 -22.74
N LYS A 130 11.89 -5.72 -21.47
CA LYS A 130 13.20 -5.92 -20.87
C LYS A 130 13.33 -7.35 -20.37
N LYS A 131 14.22 -8.15 -20.98
CA LYS A 131 14.45 -9.55 -20.64
C LYS A 131 14.56 -9.78 -19.13
N ARG A 132 15.37 -8.97 -18.44
CA ARG A 132 15.58 -9.12 -16.99
C ARG A 132 14.33 -8.83 -16.15
N THR A 133 13.50 -7.88 -16.56
CA THR A 133 12.21 -7.61 -15.90
C THR A 133 11.28 -8.80 -16.06
N LYS A 134 11.18 -9.34 -17.28
CA LYS A 134 10.34 -10.51 -17.57
C LYS A 134 10.80 -11.72 -16.75
N GLU A 135 12.10 -12.02 -16.71
CA GLU A 135 12.65 -13.11 -15.89
C GLU A 135 12.26 -12.99 -14.42
N LYS A 136 12.38 -11.79 -13.83
CA LYS A 136 11.97 -11.56 -12.43
C LYS A 136 10.48 -11.83 -12.20
N LEU A 137 9.62 -11.32 -13.07
CA LEU A 137 8.18 -11.51 -12.97
C LEU A 137 7.78 -12.98 -13.19
N ASP A 138 8.48 -13.69 -14.06
CA ASP A 138 8.26 -15.11 -14.29
C ASP A 138 8.70 -15.97 -13.09
N ILE A 139 9.73 -15.56 -12.34
CA ILE A 139 10.12 -16.22 -11.08
C ILE A 139 9.04 -15.97 -10.02
N GLU A 140 8.58 -14.73 -9.84
CA GLU A 140 7.52 -14.39 -8.90
C GLU A 140 6.22 -15.14 -9.22
N ARG A 141 5.83 -15.19 -10.48
CA ARG A 141 4.65 -15.96 -10.93
C ARG A 141 4.78 -17.44 -10.60
N CYS A 142 5.95 -18.03 -10.90
CA CYS A 142 6.20 -19.43 -10.60
C CYS A 142 6.11 -19.71 -9.10
N TYR A 143 6.71 -18.83 -8.28
CA TYR A 143 6.65 -18.92 -6.82
C TYR A 143 5.20 -18.92 -6.32
N TRP A 144 4.41 -17.93 -6.74
CA TRP A 144 3.05 -17.77 -6.25
C TRP A 144 2.08 -18.82 -6.79
N GLU A 145 2.03 -18.99 -8.11
CA GLU A 145 1.00 -19.85 -8.74
C GLU A 145 1.33 -21.34 -8.61
N LYS A 146 2.60 -21.74 -8.81
CA LYS A 146 2.96 -23.17 -8.80
C LYS A 146 3.26 -23.71 -7.41
N PHE A 147 3.98 -22.97 -6.58
CA PHE A 147 4.44 -23.47 -5.29
C PHE A 147 3.54 -23.04 -4.13
N ARG A 148 2.99 -21.82 -4.19
CA ARG A 148 2.11 -21.32 -3.13
C ARG A 148 0.62 -21.50 -3.44
N HIS A 149 0.26 -21.84 -4.68
CA HIS A 149 -1.13 -21.95 -5.17
C HIS A 149 -1.95 -20.66 -4.95
N VAL A 150 -1.27 -19.52 -5.01
CA VAL A 150 -1.84 -18.19 -4.85
C VAL A 150 -1.86 -17.48 -6.20
N PRO A 151 -2.99 -16.93 -6.66
CA PRO A 151 -3.07 -16.15 -7.88
C PRO A 151 -2.09 -14.97 -7.87
N TYR A 152 -1.41 -14.74 -8.99
CA TYR A 152 -0.46 -13.66 -9.15
C TYR A 152 -0.82 -12.75 -10.31
N GLU A 153 -0.82 -11.44 -10.07
CA GLU A 153 -1.15 -10.43 -11.07
C GLU A 153 -0.08 -9.34 -11.18
N ILE A 154 0.17 -8.89 -12.41
CA ILE A 154 1.01 -7.74 -12.68
C ILE A 154 0.11 -6.55 -12.97
N VAL A 155 0.18 -5.52 -12.15
CA VAL A 155 -0.60 -4.30 -12.28
C VAL A 155 0.26 -3.18 -12.84
N PHE A 156 -0.25 -2.45 -13.82
CA PHE A 156 0.48 -1.37 -14.45
C PHE A 156 -0.08 -0.02 -14.01
N LYS A 157 0.82 0.90 -13.59
CA LYS A 157 0.41 2.25 -13.18
C LYS A 157 -0.36 2.97 -14.29
N GLU A 158 0.02 2.74 -15.56
CA GLU A 158 -0.64 3.36 -16.71
C GLU A 158 -2.11 2.94 -16.90
N ASP A 159 -2.52 1.80 -16.32
CA ASP A 159 -3.90 1.30 -16.37
C ASP A 159 -4.71 1.64 -15.11
N MET A 160 -4.08 2.24 -14.08
CA MET A 160 -4.75 2.56 -12.83
C MET A 160 -5.62 3.81 -12.93
N ASN A 161 -6.74 3.80 -12.24
CA ASN A 161 -7.51 5.02 -12.02
C ASN A 161 -6.81 5.91 -10.97
N VAL A 162 -5.99 6.84 -11.45
CA VAL A 162 -5.22 7.75 -10.60
C VAL A 162 -6.14 8.72 -9.84
N VAL A 163 -7.26 9.12 -10.44
CA VAL A 163 -8.25 10.00 -9.79
C VAL A 163 -8.82 9.31 -8.56
N PHE A 164 -9.23 8.06 -8.71
CA PHE A 164 -9.72 7.24 -7.61
C PHE A 164 -8.70 7.12 -6.47
N ALA A 165 -7.46 6.76 -6.81
CA ALA A 165 -6.39 6.62 -5.82
C ALA A 165 -6.12 7.93 -5.05
N GLU A 166 -6.11 9.07 -5.74
CA GLU A 166 -5.89 10.39 -5.14
C GLU A 166 -7.08 10.82 -4.28
N ASN A 167 -8.31 10.61 -4.71
CA ASN A 167 -9.49 10.88 -3.91
C ASN A 167 -9.48 10.08 -2.61
N ILE A 168 -9.15 8.79 -2.67
CA ILE A 168 -8.98 7.94 -1.46
C ILE A 168 -7.87 8.51 -0.57
N ARG A 169 -6.71 8.86 -1.13
CA ARG A 169 -5.58 9.42 -0.38
C ARG A 169 -5.96 10.68 0.39
N ILE A 170 -6.82 11.50 -0.18
CA ILE A 170 -7.28 12.75 0.47
C ILE A 170 -8.25 12.42 1.62
N VAL A 171 -9.29 11.63 1.36
CA VAL A 171 -10.34 11.39 2.37
C VAL A 171 -9.88 10.46 3.48
N SER A 172 -9.02 9.47 3.20
CA SER A 172 -8.56 8.49 4.18
C SER A 172 -7.80 9.10 5.36
N LYS A 173 -7.25 10.31 5.21
CA LYS A 173 -6.65 11.08 6.32
C LYS A 173 -7.65 11.44 7.41
N PHE A 174 -8.93 11.43 7.09
CA PHE A 174 -10.04 11.74 7.99
C PHE A 174 -10.81 10.48 8.42
N TYR A 175 -10.26 9.29 8.19
CA TYR A 175 -10.92 8.04 8.59
C TYR A 175 -11.12 7.95 10.11
N ASP A 176 -10.15 8.40 10.90
CA ASP A 176 -10.26 8.49 12.34
C ASP A 176 -11.09 9.72 12.74
N ALA A 177 -12.09 9.52 13.59
CA ALA A 177 -12.96 10.58 14.09
C ALA A 177 -12.19 11.68 14.85
N SER A 178 -11.02 11.38 15.41
CA SER A 178 -10.16 12.37 16.05
C SER A 178 -9.61 13.46 15.09
N SER A 179 -9.66 13.17 13.79
CA SER A 179 -9.27 14.13 12.73
C SER A 179 -10.39 15.10 12.35
N VAL A 180 -11.56 15.00 12.99
CA VAL A 180 -12.74 15.82 12.68
C VAL A 180 -12.80 17.03 13.60
N PHE A 181 -12.70 18.24 13.05
CA PHE A 181 -12.72 19.49 13.80
C PHE A 181 -13.66 20.57 13.21
N ASP A 182 -14.13 20.37 11.97
CA ASP A 182 -15.08 21.27 11.30
C ASP A 182 -15.99 20.47 10.34
N LYS A 183 -16.93 21.15 9.67
CA LYS A 183 -17.85 20.50 8.72
C LYS A 183 -17.16 19.91 7.50
N MET A 184 -16.04 20.51 7.06
CA MET A 184 -15.27 20.00 5.92
C MET A 184 -14.56 18.69 6.28
N SER A 185 -13.93 18.61 7.44
CA SER A 185 -13.31 17.39 7.96
C SER A 185 -14.37 16.32 8.28
N MET A 186 -15.55 16.71 8.76
CA MET A 186 -16.69 15.81 8.95
C MET A 186 -17.17 15.21 7.63
N LEU A 187 -17.34 16.02 6.58
CA LEU A 187 -17.68 15.52 5.24
C LEU A 187 -16.67 14.47 4.77
N LYS A 188 -15.38 14.80 4.85
CA LYS A 188 -14.30 13.88 4.44
C LYS A 188 -14.30 12.60 5.27
N HIS A 189 -14.57 12.69 6.57
CA HIS A 189 -14.72 11.53 7.46
C HIS A 189 -15.89 10.64 7.03
N MET A 190 -17.05 11.23 6.73
CA MET A 190 -18.22 10.48 6.30
C MET A 190 -18.01 9.81 4.93
N ILE A 191 -17.28 10.44 4.02
CA ILE A 191 -16.86 9.82 2.76
C ILE A 191 -15.86 8.69 3.04
N ALA A 192 -14.83 8.94 3.85
CA ALA A 192 -13.79 7.95 4.19
C ALA A 192 -14.37 6.70 4.86
N THR A 193 -15.40 6.87 5.70
CA THR A 193 -16.12 5.78 6.37
C THR A 193 -17.32 5.24 5.56
N LYS A 194 -17.47 5.68 4.29
CA LYS A 194 -18.52 5.27 3.35
C LYS A 194 -19.95 5.52 3.83
N ARG A 195 -20.13 6.44 4.77
CA ARG A 195 -21.45 6.90 5.22
C ARG A 195 -22.10 7.86 4.23
N ILE A 196 -21.30 8.61 3.49
CA ILE A 196 -21.71 9.38 2.31
C ILE A 196 -21.03 8.74 1.12
N GLN A 197 -21.83 8.41 0.10
CA GLN A 197 -21.35 7.86 -1.15
C GLN A 197 -21.28 8.98 -2.20
N VAL A 198 -20.12 9.13 -2.81
CA VAL A 198 -19.85 10.07 -3.88
C VAL A 198 -19.12 9.35 -5.01
N ASP A 199 -19.16 9.90 -6.21
CA ASP A 199 -18.33 9.39 -7.30
C ASP A 199 -16.85 9.70 -7.00
N MET A 200 -16.11 8.65 -6.73
CA MET A 200 -14.68 8.71 -6.41
C MET A 200 -13.79 8.49 -7.64
N GLU A 201 -14.38 8.08 -8.78
CA GLU A 201 -13.62 7.53 -9.91
C GLU A 201 -13.50 8.45 -11.10
N SER A 202 -14.54 9.26 -11.35
CA SER A 202 -14.65 10.07 -12.58
C SER A 202 -13.81 11.34 -12.54
N GLU A 203 -13.82 12.06 -11.41
CA GLU A 203 -13.16 13.37 -11.27
C GLU A 203 -12.54 13.56 -9.85
N PRO A 204 -11.58 14.47 -9.70
CA PRO A 204 -11.16 14.93 -8.37
C PRO A 204 -12.35 15.50 -7.60
N LEU A 205 -12.50 15.12 -6.32
CA LEU A 205 -13.61 15.58 -5.49
C LEU A 205 -13.59 17.09 -5.30
N ASP A 206 -14.67 17.76 -5.69
CA ASP A 206 -14.92 19.17 -5.39
C ASP A 206 -15.54 19.25 -3.96
N PHE A 207 -14.67 19.36 -2.96
CA PHE A 207 -15.12 19.39 -1.58
C PHE A 207 -15.99 20.62 -1.22
N PRO A 208 -15.76 21.83 -1.73
CA PRO A 208 -16.68 22.96 -1.56
C PRO A 208 -18.09 22.66 -2.06
N TYR A 209 -18.22 22.11 -3.26
CA TYR A 209 -19.51 21.72 -3.85
C TYR A 209 -20.19 20.62 -3.01
N LEU A 210 -19.46 19.57 -2.67
CA LEU A 210 -19.97 18.47 -1.85
C LEU A 210 -20.40 18.95 -0.47
N LEU A 211 -19.66 19.88 0.14
CA LEU A 211 -20.02 20.44 1.44
C LEU A 211 -21.36 21.17 1.38
N GLU A 212 -21.62 21.93 0.33
CA GLU A 212 -22.89 22.61 0.15
C GLU A 212 -24.02 21.59 -0.08
N GLN A 213 -23.78 20.58 -0.92
CA GLN A 213 -24.76 19.54 -1.22
C GLN A 213 -25.18 18.73 0.01
N TYR A 214 -24.25 18.39 0.91
CA TYR A 214 -24.49 17.55 2.09
C TYR A 214 -24.62 18.33 3.38
N ARG A 215 -24.65 19.66 3.37
CA ARG A 215 -24.60 20.54 4.55
C ARG A 215 -25.61 20.21 5.64
N GLU A 216 -26.83 19.88 5.26
CA GLU A 216 -27.92 19.56 6.20
C GLU A 216 -27.83 18.12 6.73
N ALA A 217 -27.20 17.22 5.98
CA ALA A 217 -27.01 15.83 6.38
C ALA A 217 -25.79 15.62 7.30
N LEU A 218 -24.90 16.62 7.39
CA LEU A 218 -23.71 16.51 8.25
C LEU A 218 -24.07 16.72 9.71
N PRO A 219 -23.63 15.83 10.62
CA PRO A 219 -23.74 16.04 12.07
C PRO A 219 -23.09 17.35 12.51
N GLU A 220 -23.58 17.91 13.61
CA GLU A 220 -22.89 19.02 14.23
C GLU A 220 -21.55 18.56 14.82
N VAL A 221 -20.50 19.29 14.47
CA VAL A 221 -19.16 19.09 15.05
C VAL A 221 -19.14 19.81 16.39
N LYS A 222 -19.12 19.06 17.50
CA LYS A 222 -18.88 19.65 18.81
C LYS A 222 -17.50 20.26 18.80
N GLY A 223 -17.43 21.60 18.80
CA GLY A 223 -16.18 22.35 18.81
C GLY A 223 -15.30 21.87 19.98
N GLY A 224 -14.10 21.43 19.67
CA GLY A 224 -13.08 21.19 20.69
C GLY A 224 -12.87 22.49 21.48
N ALA A 225 -13.13 22.44 22.78
CA ALA A 225 -12.86 23.54 23.66
C ALA A 225 -11.37 23.90 23.52
N SER A 226 -11.10 25.10 22.98
CA SER A 226 -9.80 25.73 23.03
C SER A 226 -9.40 25.84 24.48
N VAL A 227 -8.48 24.99 24.94
CA VAL A 227 -7.81 25.21 26.22
C VAL A 227 -6.84 26.38 26.03
N CYS A 228 -7.38 27.59 26.13
CA CYS A 228 -6.61 28.78 26.39
C CYS A 228 -6.08 28.67 27.83
N GLN A 229 -4.88 28.16 28.00
CA GLN A 229 -4.16 28.31 29.23
C GLN A 229 -3.74 29.77 29.34
N THR A 230 -4.53 30.58 30.06
CA THR A 230 -4.09 31.85 30.59
C THR A 230 -3.04 31.57 31.64
N HIS A 231 -1.79 31.84 31.33
CA HIS A 231 -0.75 32.07 32.31
C HIS A 231 -0.98 33.46 32.87
N SER A 232 -1.47 33.56 34.07
CA SER A 232 -1.47 34.77 34.87
C SER A 232 -0.44 34.62 35.97
N ALA A 233 0.52 35.57 35.91
CA ALA A 233 1.36 36.13 36.98
C ALA A 233 1.88 35.21 38.09
#